data_bf8065dc3d2bf0f35f13ce9e352e0963
#
_entry.id   bf8065dc3d2bf0f35f13ce9e352e0963
#
_cell.length_a   1.000
_cell.length_b   1.000
_cell.length_c   1.000
_cell.angle_alpha   90.00
_cell.angle_beta   90.00
_cell.angle_gamma   90.00
#
_symmetry.space_group_name_H-M   'P 1'
#
loop_
_entity.id
_entity.type
_entity.pdbx_description
1 polymer ?
#
loop_
_entity_poly.entity_id
_entity_poly.type
_entity_poly.pdbx_seq_one_letter_code
_entity_poly.pdbx_strand_id
1 'polypeptide(L)'
;MGLALRFAKAGRRVVIGSRKADRALAAAQEVSEAVPGADVSGYENSEAAPLASIVIISVPFEHMAGTVKAIKESLVEGQILVSMAVPLATAVGDGAMRTVGIWQGSAAELVQSLAPPGVDVVSAFQNVSAHRLRELAEPVDCDVVVSGKKAARAQVMELCQLIPGLRGLDGGPLSNARIVEDMTALLIGMNIRYKLPDGLGIRFTGLPD
;
A
#
# COMPACT_ATOMS: atom_id res chain seq x y z
N MET A 1 6.63 -3.18 5.53
CA MET A 1 6.97 -3.10 6.97
C MET A 1 6.26 -1.94 7.66
N GLY A 2 6.43 -0.66 7.31
CA GLY A 2 5.86 0.47 8.03
C GLY A 2 4.35 0.42 8.29
N LEU A 3 3.53 0.06 7.30
CA LEU A 3 2.07 -0.14 7.50
C LEU A 3 1.77 -1.26 8.50
N ALA A 4 2.53 -2.38 8.45
CA ALA A 4 2.35 -3.48 9.40
C ALA A 4 2.59 -3.01 10.84
N LEU A 5 3.65 -2.24 11.09
CA LEU A 5 3.94 -1.64 12.39
C LEU A 5 2.80 -0.72 12.87
N ARG A 6 2.30 0.15 11.99
CA ARG A 6 1.22 1.09 12.33
C ARG A 6 -0.10 0.39 12.63
N PHE A 7 -0.49 -0.60 11.82
CA PHE A 7 -1.72 -1.36 12.05
C PHE A 7 -1.62 -2.26 13.30
N ALA A 8 -0.46 -2.87 13.53
CA ALA A 8 -0.19 -3.60 14.77
C ALA A 8 -0.32 -2.68 16.00
N LYS A 9 0.27 -1.48 15.97
CA LYS A 9 0.13 -0.47 17.02
C LYS A 9 -1.32 -0.01 17.22
N ALA A 10 -2.12 0.02 16.15
CA ALA A 10 -3.56 0.31 16.22
C ALA A 10 -4.41 -0.88 16.69
N GLY A 11 -3.79 -1.97 17.19
CA GLY A 11 -4.47 -3.15 17.70
C GLY A 11 -5.12 -4.04 16.63
N ARG A 12 -4.72 -3.90 15.36
CA ARG A 12 -5.22 -4.76 14.29
C ARG A 12 -4.39 -6.03 14.18
N ARG A 13 -5.06 -7.15 13.95
CA ARG A 13 -4.37 -8.38 13.53
C ARG A 13 -3.67 -8.13 12.20
N VAL A 14 -2.38 -8.47 12.14
CA VAL A 14 -1.54 -8.30 10.94
C VAL A 14 -1.00 -9.65 10.50
N VAL A 15 -1.23 -9.98 9.23
CA VAL A 15 -0.67 -11.17 8.61
C VAL A 15 0.37 -10.72 7.57
N ILE A 16 1.61 -11.14 7.74
CA ILE A 16 2.70 -10.79 6.83
C ILE A 16 2.92 -11.94 5.86
N GLY A 17 2.75 -11.64 4.57
CA GLY A 17 3.06 -12.56 3.48
C GLY A 17 4.45 -12.33 2.91
N SER A 18 5.13 -13.42 2.54
CA SER A 18 6.38 -13.37 1.77
C SER A 18 6.43 -14.56 0.79
N ARG A 19 7.38 -14.49 -0.17
CA ARG A 19 7.68 -15.64 -1.07
C ARG A 19 8.32 -16.83 -0.34
N LYS A 20 8.79 -16.61 0.90
CA LYS A 20 9.43 -17.61 1.75
C LYS A 20 8.90 -17.45 3.17
N ALA A 21 8.47 -18.54 3.80
CA ALA A 21 7.93 -18.53 5.16
C ALA A 21 8.91 -17.96 6.18
N ASP A 22 10.19 -18.31 6.10
CA ASP A 22 11.25 -17.82 6.99
C ASP A 22 11.35 -16.29 7.02
N ARG A 23 11.22 -15.64 5.85
CA ARG A 23 11.22 -14.18 5.74
C ARG A 23 9.97 -13.55 6.31
N ALA A 24 8.82 -14.19 6.12
CA ALA A 24 7.56 -13.71 6.70
C ALA A 24 7.59 -13.80 8.23
N LEU A 25 8.10 -14.90 8.78
CA LEU A 25 8.26 -15.10 10.21
C LEU A 25 9.22 -14.07 10.82
N ALA A 26 10.38 -13.85 10.20
CA ALA A 26 11.34 -12.84 10.66
C ALA A 26 10.72 -11.43 10.65
N ALA A 27 9.95 -11.09 9.61
CA ALA A 27 9.27 -9.81 9.53
C ALA A 27 8.13 -9.69 10.57
N ALA A 28 7.40 -10.76 10.87
CA ALA A 28 6.39 -10.78 11.93
C ALA A 28 7.04 -10.60 13.31
N GLN A 29 8.19 -11.23 13.54
CA GLN A 29 8.95 -11.06 14.78
C GLN A 29 9.44 -9.61 14.94
N GLU A 30 9.99 -8.97 13.88
CA GLU A 30 10.38 -7.54 13.91
C GLU A 30 9.21 -6.64 14.36
N VAL A 31 7.98 -6.91 13.85
CA VAL A 31 6.80 -6.14 14.25
C VAL A 31 6.42 -6.43 15.71
N SER A 32 6.44 -7.68 16.15
CA SER A 32 6.11 -8.07 17.52
C SER A 32 7.09 -7.49 18.55
N GLU A 33 8.36 -7.39 18.21
CA GLU A 33 9.39 -6.74 19.04
C GLU A 33 9.18 -5.24 19.14
N ALA A 34 8.80 -4.59 18.03
CA ALA A 34 8.55 -3.16 18.00
C ALA A 34 7.20 -2.76 18.65
N VAL A 35 6.22 -3.67 18.66
CA VAL A 35 4.89 -3.46 19.23
C VAL A 35 4.53 -4.66 20.13
N PRO A 36 4.99 -4.67 21.39
CA PRO A 36 4.74 -5.78 22.31
C PRO A 36 3.23 -6.04 22.50
N GLY A 37 2.85 -7.31 22.43
CA GLY A 37 1.45 -7.73 22.56
C GLY A 37 0.61 -7.62 21.29
N ALA A 38 1.18 -7.22 20.14
CA ALA A 38 0.49 -7.20 18.87
C ALA A 38 0.18 -8.61 18.35
N ASP A 39 -1.00 -8.79 17.74
CA ASP A 39 -1.39 -10.01 17.03
C ASP A 39 -0.80 -9.99 15.61
N VAL A 40 0.40 -10.56 15.46
CA VAL A 40 1.14 -10.59 14.18
C VAL A 40 1.59 -12.00 13.86
N SER A 41 1.39 -12.40 12.61
CA SER A 41 1.81 -13.71 12.11
C SER A 41 2.44 -13.62 10.72
N GLY A 42 3.28 -14.59 10.38
CA GLY A 42 3.98 -14.64 9.10
C GLY A 42 3.75 -15.96 8.37
N TYR A 43 3.48 -15.90 7.05
CA TYR A 43 3.20 -17.08 6.22
C TYR A 43 3.75 -16.87 4.80
N GLU A 44 3.77 -17.92 4.00
CA GLU A 44 3.94 -17.74 2.55
C GLU A 44 2.76 -16.93 1.97
N ASN A 45 2.99 -16.21 0.86
CA ASN A 45 2.00 -15.31 0.28
C ASN A 45 0.63 -15.99 0.01
N SER A 46 0.65 -17.22 -0.50
CA SER A 46 -0.57 -18.00 -0.80
C SER A 46 -1.33 -18.44 0.45
N GLU A 47 -0.62 -18.68 1.54
CA GLU A 47 -1.22 -19.03 2.83
C GLU A 47 -1.70 -17.78 3.58
N ALA A 48 -0.98 -16.66 3.44
CA ALA A 48 -1.31 -15.39 4.07
C ALA A 48 -2.57 -14.75 3.46
N ALA A 49 -2.71 -14.80 2.13
CA ALA A 49 -3.73 -14.08 1.39
C ALA A 49 -5.17 -14.37 1.87
N PRO A 50 -5.61 -15.62 2.12
CA PRO A 50 -6.98 -15.89 2.56
C PRO A 50 -7.28 -15.52 4.01
N LEU A 51 -6.26 -15.14 4.82
CA LEU A 51 -6.40 -14.89 6.25
C LEU A 51 -6.85 -13.46 6.61
N ALA A 52 -6.97 -12.57 5.63
CA ALA A 52 -7.32 -11.16 5.83
C ALA A 52 -8.40 -10.69 4.86
N SER A 53 -9.29 -9.80 5.31
CA SER A 53 -10.29 -9.17 4.43
C SER A 53 -9.69 -8.11 3.50
N ILE A 54 -8.57 -7.50 3.91
CA ILE A 54 -7.83 -6.50 3.12
C ILE A 54 -6.40 -7.00 2.92
N VAL A 55 -6.00 -7.20 1.68
CA VAL A 55 -4.66 -7.66 1.28
C VAL A 55 -3.92 -6.51 0.63
N ILE A 56 -2.79 -6.09 1.19
CA ILE A 56 -2.00 -4.97 0.70
C ILE A 56 -0.78 -5.48 -0.08
N ILE A 57 -0.73 -5.16 -1.37
CA ILE A 57 0.41 -5.49 -2.24
C ILE A 57 1.45 -4.39 -2.13
N SER A 58 2.46 -4.60 -1.29
CA SER A 58 3.52 -3.64 -0.95
C SER A 58 4.88 -3.99 -1.57
N VAL A 59 4.88 -4.70 -2.68
CA VAL A 59 6.10 -5.04 -3.42
C VAL A 59 6.39 -4.01 -4.52
N PRO A 60 7.67 -3.86 -4.97
CA PRO A 60 8.00 -3.04 -6.12
C PRO A 60 7.20 -3.43 -7.37
N PHE A 61 6.99 -2.45 -8.27
CA PHE A 61 6.16 -2.63 -9.47
C PHE A 61 6.56 -3.84 -10.32
N GLU A 62 7.86 -4.06 -10.52
CA GLU A 62 8.40 -5.19 -11.31
C GLU A 62 8.04 -6.56 -10.73
N HIS A 63 7.71 -6.64 -9.45
CA HIS A 63 7.33 -7.89 -8.77
C HIS A 63 5.82 -8.04 -8.57
N MET A 64 5.06 -6.96 -8.76
CA MET A 64 3.65 -6.90 -8.44
C MET A 64 2.81 -7.90 -9.22
N ALA A 65 2.94 -7.93 -10.54
CA ALA A 65 2.16 -8.84 -11.38
C ALA A 65 2.42 -10.33 -11.04
N GLY A 66 3.69 -10.67 -10.79
CA GLY A 66 4.08 -12.02 -10.36
C GLY A 66 3.51 -12.37 -8.99
N THR A 67 3.50 -11.43 -8.05
CA THR A 67 2.94 -11.64 -6.71
C THR A 67 1.44 -11.84 -6.77
N VAL A 68 0.69 -11.00 -7.51
CA VAL A 68 -0.76 -11.14 -7.66
C VAL A 68 -1.13 -12.47 -8.32
N LYS A 69 -0.41 -12.88 -9.38
CA LYS A 69 -0.63 -14.18 -10.02
C LYS A 69 -0.38 -15.36 -9.07
N ALA A 70 0.65 -15.26 -8.22
CA ALA A 70 0.98 -16.33 -7.29
C ALA A 70 -0.05 -16.53 -6.18
N ILE A 71 -0.78 -15.47 -5.78
CA ILE A 71 -1.81 -15.54 -4.73
C ILE A 71 -3.23 -15.64 -5.28
N LYS A 72 -3.42 -15.53 -6.61
CA LYS A 72 -4.73 -15.40 -7.25
C LYS A 72 -5.74 -16.46 -6.80
N GLU A 73 -5.30 -17.72 -6.77
CA GLU A 73 -6.17 -18.87 -6.40
C GLU A 73 -6.43 -18.97 -4.89
N SER A 74 -5.68 -18.20 -4.09
CA SER A 74 -5.85 -18.11 -2.64
C SER A 74 -6.70 -16.92 -2.20
N LEU A 75 -7.01 -15.99 -3.12
CA LEU A 75 -7.88 -14.87 -2.84
C LEU A 75 -9.34 -15.34 -2.75
N VAL A 76 -10.09 -14.78 -1.81
CA VAL A 76 -11.47 -15.15 -1.52
C VAL A 76 -12.42 -14.03 -1.97
N GLU A 77 -13.59 -14.38 -2.46
CA GLU A 77 -14.64 -13.43 -2.82
C GLU A 77 -14.96 -12.48 -1.66
N GLY A 78 -15.12 -11.20 -1.97
CA GLY A 78 -15.37 -10.13 -0.99
C GLY A 78 -14.11 -9.50 -0.39
N GLN A 79 -12.93 -10.05 -0.66
CA GLN A 79 -11.67 -9.40 -0.25
C GLN A 79 -11.40 -8.11 -1.04
N ILE A 80 -10.66 -7.22 -0.41
CA ILE A 80 -10.12 -6.01 -1.03
C ILE A 80 -8.61 -6.17 -1.22
N LEU A 81 -8.16 -6.00 -2.46
CA LEU A 81 -6.75 -6.01 -2.82
C LEU A 81 -6.27 -4.57 -3.00
N VAL A 82 -5.41 -4.09 -2.11
CA VAL A 82 -4.87 -2.72 -2.15
C VAL A 82 -3.55 -2.70 -2.91
N SER A 83 -3.51 -1.95 -4.01
CA SER A 83 -2.28 -1.69 -4.76
C SER A 83 -1.59 -0.44 -4.24
N MET A 84 -0.34 -0.59 -3.81
CA MET A 84 0.56 0.53 -3.45
C MET A 84 1.64 0.75 -4.51
N ALA A 85 1.71 -0.09 -5.53
CA ALA A 85 2.78 -0.03 -6.51
C ALA A 85 2.68 1.23 -7.37
N VAL A 86 3.85 1.76 -7.71
CA VAL A 86 4.01 2.86 -8.68
C VAL A 86 4.90 2.37 -9.81
N PRO A 87 4.51 2.51 -11.07
CA PRO A 87 5.30 2.07 -12.21
C PRO A 87 6.46 3.03 -12.47
N LEU A 88 7.39 3.13 -11.51
CA LEU A 88 8.58 3.97 -11.64
C LEU A 88 9.50 3.47 -12.75
N ALA A 89 10.14 4.38 -13.45
CA ALA A 89 11.06 4.08 -14.54
C ALA A 89 12.32 3.31 -14.09
N THR A 90 12.55 3.20 -12.78
CA THR A 90 13.58 2.31 -12.21
C THR A 90 13.38 0.84 -12.61
N ALA A 91 12.13 0.41 -12.84
CA ALA A 91 11.82 -0.93 -13.33
C ALA A 91 12.39 -1.24 -14.73
N VAL A 92 12.75 -0.19 -15.50
CA VAL A 92 13.36 -0.29 -16.84
C VAL A 92 14.77 0.35 -16.89
N GLY A 93 15.38 0.59 -15.72
CA GLY A 93 16.76 1.11 -15.63
C GLY A 93 16.89 2.62 -15.76
N ASP A 94 15.81 3.40 -15.67
CA ASP A 94 15.82 4.88 -15.68
C ASP A 94 15.59 5.45 -14.26
N GLY A 95 15.49 6.76 -14.13
CA GLY A 95 15.39 7.47 -12.84
C GLY A 95 14.02 7.33 -12.15
N ALA A 96 14.01 7.33 -10.82
CA ALA A 96 12.81 7.22 -10.00
C ALA A 96 11.87 8.45 -10.06
N MET A 97 12.25 9.52 -10.74
CA MET A 97 11.44 10.74 -10.91
C MET A 97 10.49 10.67 -12.11
N ARG A 98 10.34 9.49 -12.73
CA ARG A 98 9.47 9.24 -13.87
C ARG A 98 8.66 7.98 -13.63
N THR A 99 7.47 7.96 -14.19
CA THR A 99 6.66 6.77 -14.34
C THR A 99 6.75 6.23 -15.77
N VAL A 100 6.58 4.93 -15.93
CA VAL A 100 6.42 4.30 -17.25
C VAL A 100 4.95 4.11 -17.55
N GLY A 101 4.54 4.37 -18.78
CA GLY A 101 3.20 4.06 -19.25
C GLY A 101 2.98 2.55 -19.31
N ILE A 102 1.85 2.11 -18.78
CA ILE A 102 1.43 0.71 -18.86
C ILE A 102 0.09 0.60 -19.59
N TRP A 103 -0.10 -0.50 -20.29
CA TRP A 103 -1.27 -0.69 -21.17
C TRP A 103 -2.61 -0.57 -20.43
N GLN A 104 -2.68 -1.04 -19.20
CA GLN A 104 -3.88 -1.01 -18.37
C GLN A 104 -4.27 0.38 -17.85
N GLY A 105 -3.38 1.37 -17.98
CA GLY A 105 -3.58 2.73 -17.51
C GLY A 105 -2.84 3.06 -16.21
N SER A 106 -2.87 2.17 -15.21
CA SER A 106 -2.22 2.31 -13.91
C SER A 106 -1.77 0.97 -13.35
N ALA A 107 -0.85 0.98 -12.37
CA ALA A 107 -0.45 -0.23 -11.65
C ALA A 107 -1.67 -0.88 -10.96
N ALA A 108 -2.58 -0.09 -10.39
CA ALA A 108 -3.79 -0.60 -9.77
C ALA A 108 -4.75 -1.25 -10.79
N GLU A 109 -4.90 -0.68 -11.99
CA GLU A 109 -5.69 -1.29 -13.07
C GLU A 109 -5.05 -2.57 -13.61
N LEU A 110 -3.71 -2.66 -13.64
CA LEU A 110 -3.01 -3.92 -13.92
C LEU A 110 -3.35 -4.97 -12.84
N VAL A 111 -3.34 -4.62 -11.55
CA VAL A 111 -3.76 -5.52 -10.46
C VAL A 111 -5.21 -5.98 -10.69
N GLN A 112 -6.12 -5.05 -11.03
CA GLN A 112 -7.53 -5.37 -11.30
C GLN A 112 -7.66 -6.37 -12.46
N SER A 113 -6.85 -6.25 -13.51
CA SER A 113 -6.89 -7.17 -14.65
C SER A 113 -6.41 -8.59 -14.29
N LEU A 114 -5.67 -8.75 -13.21
CA LEU A 114 -5.13 -10.03 -12.73
C LEU A 114 -5.94 -10.65 -11.59
N ALA A 115 -6.67 -9.82 -10.83
CA ALA A 115 -7.47 -10.26 -9.68
C ALA A 115 -8.61 -11.19 -10.12
N PRO A 116 -8.99 -12.19 -9.30
CA PRO A 116 -10.12 -13.04 -9.60
C PRO A 116 -11.45 -12.28 -9.46
N PRO A 117 -12.53 -12.77 -10.09
CA PRO A 117 -13.87 -12.25 -9.90
C PRO A 117 -14.25 -12.19 -8.41
N GLY A 118 -14.98 -11.16 -8.00
CA GLY A 118 -15.42 -10.99 -6.61
C GLY A 118 -14.40 -10.35 -5.68
N VAL A 119 -13.15 -10.11 -6.12
CA VAL A 119 -12.14 -9.35 -5.39
C VAL A 119 -12.10 -7.92 -5.92
N ASP A 120 -12.33 -6.95 -5.04
CA ASP A 120 -12.27 -5.53 -5.40
C ASP A 120 -10.85 -4.97 -5.28
N VAL A 121 -10.42 -4.18 -6.25
CA VAL A 121 -9.10 -3.54 -6.20
C VAL A 121 -9.25 -2.06 -5.84
N VAL A 122 -8.37 -1.62 -4.94
CA VAL A 122 -8.24 -0.23 -4.47
C VAL A 122 -6.80 0.22 -4.61
N SER A 123 -6.60 1.44 -5.05
CA SER A 123 -5.30 2.12 -5.08
C SER A 123 -5.18 3.01 -3.85
N ALA A 124 -4.11 2.84 -3.04
CA ALA A 124 -3.88 3.65 -1.85
C ALA A 124 -2.42 3.55 -1.35
N PHE A 125 -1.99 4.51 -0.54
CA PHE A 125 -0.71 4.56 0.19
C PHE A 125 0.56 4.79 -0.65
N GLN A 126 0.48 5.02 -1.94
CA GLN A 126 1.66 5.20 -2.81
C GLN A 126 2.54 6.38 -2.40
N ASN A 127 1.92 7.43 -1.88
CA ASN A 127 2.55 8.71 -1.51
C ASN A 127 2.99 8.80 -0.04
N VAL A 128 2.81 7.72 0.75
CA VAL A 128 3.14 7.74 2.17
C VAL A 128 4.61 7.37 2.38
N SER A 129 5.36 8.21 3.10
CA SER A 129 6.77 7.98 3.39
C SER A 129 6.97 6.71 4.22
N ALA A 130 7.80 5.79 3.70
CA ALA A 130 8.16 4.57 4.40
C ALA A 130 8.96 4.87 5.70
N HIS A 131 9.74 5.95 5.74
CA HIS A 131 10.46 6.41 6.92
C HIS A 131 9.49 6.84 7.99
N ARG A 132 8.58 7.77 7.70
CA ARG A 132 7.58 8.26 8.66
C ARG A 132 6.64 7.17 9.18
N LEU A 133 6.34 6.16 8.37
CA LEU A 133 5.56 5.00 8.85
C LEU A 133 6.31 4.20 9.93
N ARG A 134 7.64 4.22 9.98
CA ARG A 134 8.44 3.52 11.00
C ARG A 134 8.59 4.31 12.30
N GLU A 135 8.45 5.63 12.26
CA GLU A 135 8.55 6.52 13.43
C GLU A 135 7.27 6.45 14.27
N LEU A 136 7.08 5.36 15.02
CA LEU A 136 5.83 5.05 15.72
C LEU A 136 5.41 6.09 16.76
N ALA A 137 6.32 6.89 17.28
CA ALA A 137 6.04 7.96 18.24
C ALA A 137 5.32 9.15 17.60
N GLU A 138 5.57 9.41 16.31
CA GLU A 138 5.08 10.60 15.61
C GLU A 138 3.87 10.27 14.71
N PRO A 139 2.93 11.21 14.55
CA PRO A 139 1.87 11.09 13.58
C PRO A 139 2.43 11.17 12.15
N VAL A 140 1.72 10.57 11.19
CA VAL A 140 2.06 10.66 9.77
C VAL A 140 1.21 11.73 9.11
N ASP A 141 1.73 12.95 9.03
CA ASP A 141 1.02 14.09 8.43
C ASP A 141 0.93 13.95 6.89
N CYS A 142 -0.09 13.22 6.43
CA CYS A 142 -0.26 12.93 5.00
C CYS A 142 -1.73 12.59 4.66
N ASP A 143 -2.17 13.01 3.47
CA ASP A 143 -3.41 12.54 2.87
C ASP A 143 -3.14 11.34 1.96
N VAL A 144 -4.01 10.35 2.04
CA VAL A 144 -4.00 9.16 1.18
C VAL A 144 -5.22 9.22 0.26
N VAL A 145 -4.98 9.46 -1.02
CA VAL A 145 -6.05 9.41 -2.02
C VAL A 145 -6.37 7.95 -2.32
N VAL A 146 -7.61 7.55 -2.07
CA VAL A 146 -8.06 6.17 -2.19
C VAL A 146 -8.99 6.05 -3.40
N SER A 147 -8.62 5.27 -4.41
CA SER A 147 -9.38 5.10 -5.65
C SER A 147 -9.80 3.64 -5.86
N GLY A 148 -11.05 3.42 -6.33
CA GLY A 148 -11.61 2.08 -6.53
C GLY A 148 -13.14 2.08 -6.46
N LYS A 149 -13.77 0.91 -6.27
CA LYS A 149 -15.21 0.84 -6.03
C LYS A 149 -15.59 1.50 -4.71
N LYS A 150 -16.75 2.17 -4.66
CA LYS A 150 -17.20 2.99 -3.53
C LYS A 150 -17.16 2.26 -2.18
N ALA A 151 -17.67 1.04 -2.11
CA ALA A 151 -17.71 0.28 -0.86
C ALA A 151 -16.29 -0.13 -0.38
N ALA A 152 -15.43 -0.56 -1.30
CA ALA A 152 -14.05 -0.93 -1.00
C ALA A 152 -13.21 0.30 -0.60
N ARG A 153 -13.39 1.45 -1.29
CA ARG A 153 -12.73 2.71 -0.90
C ARG A 153 -13.06 3.11 0.53
N ALA A 154 -14.33 3.05 0.91
CA ALA A 154 -14.76 3.44 2.26
C ALA A 154 -14.01 2.65 3.34
N GLN A 155 -13.89 1.32 3.18
CA GLN A 155 -13.16 0.48 4.13
C GLN A 155 -11.65 0.82 4.19
N VAL A 156 -11.03 1.13 3.04
CA VAL A 156 -9.61 1.52 3.01
C VAL A 156 -9.41 2.93 3.58
N MET A 157 -10.36 3.86 3.40
CA MET A 157 -10.33 5.17 4.05
C MET A 157 -10.44 5.04 5.58
N GLU A 158 -11.30 4.16 6.09
CA GLU A 158 -11.37 3.85 7.52
C GLU A 158 -10.05 3.25 8.03
N LEU A 159 -9.41 2.39 7.24
CA LEU A 159 -8.10 1.83 7.57
C LEU A 159 -7.01 2.93 7.68
N CYS A 160 -7.06 3.97 6.84
CA CYS A 160 -6.15 5.12 6.95
C CYS A 160 -6.29 5.85 8.29
N GLN A 161 -7.51 6.02 8.79
CA GLN A 161 -7.80 6.74 10.04
C GLN A 161 -7.22 6.04 11.28
N LEU A 162 -6.85 4.76 11.21
CA LEU A 162 -6.18 4.05 12.28
C LEU A 162 -4.73 4.51 12.52
N ILE A 163 -4.15 5.22 11.56
CA ILE A 163 -2.79 5.75 11.66
C ILE A 163 -2.88 7.24 11.98
N PRO A 164 -2.46 7.68 13.17
CA PRO A 164 -2.54 9.08 13.55
C PRO A 164 -1.91 10.00 12.52
N GLY A 165 -2.64 11.03 12.12
CA GLY A 165 -2.23 12.02 11.12
C GLY A 165 -2.51 11.65 9.67
N LEU A 166 -2.81 10.38 9.32
CA LEU A 166 -3.28 10.05 7.98
C LEU A 166 -4.77 10.41 7.80
N ARG A 167 -5.10 11.00 6.65
CA ARG A 167 -6.49 11.15 6.21
C ARG A 167 -6.69 10.37 4.93
N GLY A 168 -7.67 9.46 4.90
CA GLY A 168 -8.12 8.80 3.69
C GLY A 168 -9.10 9.70 2.93
N LEU A 169 -8.79 10.03 1.68
CA LEU A 169 -9.65 10.87 0.82
C LEU A 169 -10.24 10.06 -0.33
N ASP A 170 -11.51 10.30 -0.64
CA ASP A 170 -12.18 9.68 -1.76
C ASP A 170 -11.62 10.18 -3.10
N GLY A 171 -10.78 9.37 -3.73
CA GLY A 171 -10.18 9.63 -5.05
C GLY A 171 -11.05 9.23 -6.23
N GLY A 172 -12.25 8.69 -6.00
CA GLY A 172 -13.15 8.29 -7.05
C GLY A 172 -12.84 6.91 -7.67
N PRO A 173 -13.11 6.70 -8.96
CA PRO A 173 -12.92 5.41 -9.62
C PRO A 173 -11.44 5.01 -9.70
N LEU A 174 -11.18 3.70 -9.92
CA LEU A 174 -9.83 3.15 -9.99
C LEU A 174 -8.98 3.79 -11.10
N SER A 175 -9.59 4.26 -12.18
CA SER A 175 -8.90 4.99 -13.26
C SER A 175 -8.16 6.25 -12.80
N ASN A 176 -8.51 6.81 -11.64
CA ASN A 176 -7.79 7.95 -11.05
C ASN A 176 -6.47 7.54 -10.38
N ALA A 177 -6.20 6.25 -10.20
CA ALA A 177 -4.99 5.73 -9.59
C ALA A 177 -3.72 6.25 -10.28
N ARG A 178 -3.73 6.33 -11.62
CA ARG A 178 -2.59 6.82 -12.40
C ARG A 178 -2.11 8.20 -11.94
N ILE A 179 -3.04 9.11 -11.64
CA ILE A 179 -2.70 10.47 -11.22
C ILE A 179 -1.92 10.44 -9.89
N VAL A 180 -2.34 9.61 -8.95
CA VAL A 180 -1.69 9.47 -7.64
C VAL A 180 -0.34 8.76 -7.76
N GLU A 181 -0.26 7.76 -8.63
CA GLU A 181 0.99 7.07 -8.96
C GLU A 181 2.02 8.06 -9.55
N ASP A 182 1.61 8.93 -10.49
CA ASP A 182 2.48 9.97 -11.07
C ASP A 182 2.91 11.02 -10.02
N MET A 183 2.03 11.39 -9.08
CA MET A 183 2.39 12.29 -7.97
C MET A 183 3.51 11.71 -7.10
N THR A 184 3.60 10.40 -6.94
CA THR A 184 4.68 9.77 -6.19
C THR A 184 6.05 10.03 -6.82
N ALA A 185 6.15 9.95 -8.14
CA ALA A 185 7.39 10.29 -8.86
C ALA A 185 7.79 11.76 -8.64
N LEU A 186 6.82 12.68 -8.62
CA LEU A 186 7.06 14.09 -8.30
C LEU A 186 7.59 14.24 -6.87
N LEU A 187 6.99 13.59 -5.87
CA LEU A 187 7.44 13.64 -4.47
C LEU A 187 8.86 13.12 -4.31
N ILE A 188 9.23 12.03 -5.00
CA ILE A 188 10.61 11.52 -5.00
C ILE A 188 11.57 12.59 -5.53
N GLY A 189 11.23 13.24 -6.64
CA GLY A 189 12.02 14.32 -7.22
C GLY A 189 12.19 15.51 -6.26
N MET A 190 11.11 15.89 -5.57
CA MET A 190 11.14 16.96 -4.57
C MET A 190 11.99 16.57 -3.35
N ASN A 191 11.85 15.33 -2.84
CA ASN A 191 12.66 14.83 -1.73
C ASN A 191 14.16 14.94 -2.03
N ILE A 192 14.58 14.55 -3.23
CA ILE A 192 15.97 14.66 -3.67
C ILE A 192 16.41 16.13 -3.73
N ARG A 193 15.60 16.99 -4.35
CA ARG A 193 15.91 18.42 -4.53
C ARG A 193 16.03 19.17 -3.20
N TYR A 194 15.12 18.91 -2.28
CA TYR A 194 15.09 19.57 -0.95
C TYR A 194 15.88 18.82 0.12
N LYS A 195 16.50 17.69 -0.22
CA LYS A 195 17.33 16.85 0.69
C LYS A 195 16.58 16.47 1.97
N LEU A 196 15.33 16.00 1.83
CA LEU A 196 14.47 15.67 2.95
C LEU A 196 14.65 14.18 3.34
N PRO A 197 15.23 13.89 4.51
CA PRO A 197 15.50 12.50 4.91
C PRO A 197 14.21 11.73 5.23
N ASP A 198 13.19 12.41 5.77
CA ASP A 198 11.95 11.79 6.24
C ASP A 198 10.90 11.61 5.15
N GLY A 199 11.16 12.17 3.98
CA GLY A 199 10.23 12.17 2.86
C GLY A 199 9.08 13.18 3.00
N LEU A 200 8.50 13.57 1.86
CA LEU A 200 7.34 14.45 1.76
C LEU A 200 6.03 13.66 1.89
N GLY A 201 5.03 14.30 2.49
CA GLY A 201 3.62 13.94 2.38
C GLY A 201 2.87 14.93 1.48
N ILE A 202 1.59 14.66 1.27
CA ILE A 202 0.65 15.55 0.57
C ILE A 202 -0.45 15.93 1.53
N ARG A 203 -0.87 17.20 1.52
CA ARG A 203 -2.08 17.70 2.16
C ARG A 203 -2.93 18.45 1.14
N PHE A 204 -4.19 18.04 1.01
CA PHE A 204 -5.18 18.78 0.25
C PHE A 204 -5.88 19.78 1.17
N THR A 205 -5.81 21.05 0.81
CA THR A 205 -6.46 22.15 1.54
C THR A 205 -7.84 22.45 0.98
N GLY A 206 -8.73 23.03 1.79
CA GLY A 206 -10.07 23.41 1.37
C GLY A 206 -11.10 22.27 1.38
N LEU A 207 -10.75 21.11 1.91
CA LEU A 207 -11.70 20.03 2.16
C LEU A 207 -12.44 20.30 3.48
N PRO A 208 -13.73 19.91 3.59
CA PRO A 208 -14.44 19.95 4.87
C PRO A 208 -13.76 19.01 5.88
N ASP A 209 -13.88 19.37 7.17
CA ASP A 209 -13.42 18.56 8.30
C ASP A 209 -14.19 17.24 8.41
#